data_c3f881aadaa8b4112f25e0f87d3b5247
#
_entry.id   c3f881aadaa8b4112f25e0f87d3b5247
#
_cell.length_a   1.000
_cell.length_b   1.000
_cell.length_c   1.000
_cell.angle_alpha   90.00
_cell.angle_beta   90.00
_cell.angle_gamma   90.00
#
_symmetry.space_group_name_H-M   'P 1'
#
loop_
_entity.id
_entity.type
_entity.pdbx_description
1 polymer ?
#
loop_
_entity_poly.entity_id
_entity_poly.type
_entity_poly.pdbx_seq_one_letter_code
_entity_poly.pdbx_strand_id
1 'polypeptide(L)'
;VADALHLLVKYFRYCTDQSNLSTVEDESSFLDIYLKIQTMRFGKANFSYEIDCEQGVEKERILRMLLQPLAENCFAHGFKEKHSDCRMKISVSRLGKGLQIVVTDNGVGCEQSVVDAINNQSLSPSGAGKIGIGNIRKRLQLYYPDYSLTMTSDENGTSVIVSLGTGGEKTICTMPS
;
A
#
# COMPACT_ATOMS: atom_id res chain seq x y z
N VAL A 1 24.68 -8.75 -9.35
CA VAL A 1 25.13 -7.96 -8.17
C VAL A 1 24.97 -6.46 -8.44
N ALA A 2 25.43 -5.94 -9.58
CA ALA A 2 25.32 -4.51 -9.93
C ALA A 2 23.87 -4.02 -9.96
N ASP A 3 22.95 -4.78 -10.54
CA ASP A 3 21.52 -4.42 -10.65
C ASP A 3 20.85 -4.33 -9.29
N ALA A 4 21.15 -5.25 -8.36
CA ALA A 4 20.60 -5.22 -7.01
C ALA A 4 21.09 -3.99 -6.22
N LEU A 5 22.38 -3.63 -6.38
CA LEU A 5 22.93 -2.44 -5.73
C LEU A 5 22.30 -1.15 -6.29
N HIS A 6 22.08 -1.09 -7.60
CA HIS A 6 21.42 0.05 -8.24
C HIS A 6 19.97 0.22 -7.75
N LEU A 7 19.21 -0.88 -7.61
CA LEU A 7 17.88 -0.88 -7.05
C LEU A 7 17.86 -0.40 -5.60
N LEU A 8 18.80 -0.86 -4.77
CA LEU A 8 18.93 -0.43 -3.38
C LEU A 8 19.26 1.07 -3.26
N VAL A 9 20.13 1.62 -4.11
CA VAL A 9 20.44 3.06 -4.12
C VAL A 9 19.19 3.88 -4.45
N LYS A 10 18.40 3.47 -5.46
CA LYS A 10 17.12 4.12 -5.79
C LYS A 10 16.14 4.05 -4.62
N TYR A 11 16.03 2.89 -3.98
CA TYR A 11 15.19 2.66 -2.81
C TYR A 11 15.54 3.62 -1.68
N PHE A 12 16.82 3.69 -1.27
CA PHE A 12 17.26 4.58 -0.21
C PHE A 12 17.06 6.05 -0.54
N ARG A 13 17.32 6.47 -1.78
CA ARG A 13 17.06 7.86 -2.21
C ARG A 13 15.60 8.23 -2.04
N TYR A 14 14.67 7.34 -2.41
CA TYR A 14 13.25 7.58 -2.23
C TYR A 14 12.86 7.68 -0.74
N CYS A 15 13.40 6.81 0.12
CA CYS A 15 13.14 6.81 1.55
C CYS A 15 13.67 8.06 2.28
N THR A 16 14.74 8.68 1.78
CA THR A 16 15.37 9.86 2.42
C THR A 16 14.80 11.20 1.95
N ASP A 17 13.95 11.21 0.95
CA ASP A 17 13.26 12.41 0.51
C ASP A 17 12.21 12.84 1.54
N GLN A 18 12.27 14.13 1.95
CA GLN A 18 11.41 14.69 3.01
C GLN A 18 10.04 15.15 2.53
N SER A 19 9.73 15.03 1.23
CA SER A 19 8.41 15.37 0.70
C SER A 19 7.33 14.43 1.24
N ASN A 20 6.23 14.99 1.73
CA ASN A 20 5.08 14.21 2.20
C ASN A 20 4.21 13.65 1.06
N LEU A 21 4.31 14.22 -0.14
CA LEU A 21 3.56 13.80 -1.31
C LEU A 21 4.50 13.34 -2.43
N SER A 22 4.01 12.41 -3.22
CA SER A 22 4.66 11.85 -4.39
C SER A 22 3.63 11.70 -5.52
N THR A 23 4.06 11.36 -6.72
CA THR A 23 3.13 11.00 -7.80
C THR A 23 2.78 9.52 -7.72
N VAL A 24 1.65 9.12 -8.33
CA VAL A 24 1.29 7.70 -8.50
C VAL A 24 2.40 6.96 -9.25
N GLU A 25 2.99 7.60 -10.29
CA GLU A 25 4.10 7.04 -11.06
C GLU A 25 5.34 6.75 -10.19
N ASP A 26 5.73 7.70 -9.33
CA ASP A 26 6.90 7.53 -8.45
C ASP A 26 6.64 6.46 -7.39
N GLU A 27 5.45 6.45 -6.75
CA GLU A 27 5.05 5.43 -5.77
C GLU A 27 5.01 4.03 -6.40
N SER A 28 4.45 3.91 -7.61
CA SER A 28 4.38 2.65 -8.34
C SER A 28 5.76 2.14 -8.75
N SER A 29 6.64 3.05 -9.20
CA SER A 29 8.02 2.73 -9.54
C SER A 29 8.82 2.31 -8.32
N PHE A 30 8.61 2.96 -7.19
CA PHE A 30 9.25 2.61 -5.93
C PHE A 30 8.74 1.25 -5.42
N LEU A 31 7.44 1.01 -5.48
CA LEU A 31 6.84 -0.27 -5.12
C LEU A 31 7.36 -1.41 -6.01
N ASP A 32 7.50 -1.18 -7.32
CA ASP A 32 8.05 -2.17 -8.25
C ASP A 32 9.49 -2.59 -7.86
N ILE A 33 10.32 -1.66 -7.42
CA ILE A 33 11.66 -1.97 -6.89
C ILE A 33 11.56 -2.87 -5.66
N TYR A 34 10.69 -2.53 -4.72
CA TYR A 34 10.46 -3.33 -3.52
C TYR A 34 9.98 -4.75 -3.86
N LEU A 35 9.00 -4.88 -4.75
CA LEU A 35 8.44 -6.17 -5.15
C LEU A 35 9.43 -7.03 -5.94
N LYS A 36 10.33 -6.43 -6.74
CA LYS A 36 11.46 -7.13 -7.38
C LYS A 36 12.41 -7.73 -6.33
N ILE A 37 12.70 -7.00 -5.28
CA ILE A 37 13.53 -7.51 -4.17
C ILE A 37 12.81 -8.68 -3.47
N GLN A 38 11.52 -8.56 -3.20
CA GLN A 38 10.73 -9.66 -2.63
C GLN A 38 10.68 -10.89 -3.55
N THR A 39 10.55 -10.68 -4.86
CA THR A 39 10.58 -11.77 -5.85
C THR A 39 11.92 -12.54 -5.81
N MET A 40 13.05 -11.85 -5.59
CA MET A 40 14.33 -12.50 -5.41
C MET A 40 14.38 -13.34 -4.12
N ARG A 41 13.73 -12.85 -3.06
CA ARG A 41 13.67 -13.54 -1.76
C ARG A 41 12.75 -14.77 -1.77
N PHE A 42 11.55 -14.64 -2.36
CA PHE A 42 10.56 -15.73 -2.43
C PHE A 42 10.88 -16.75 -3.53
N GLY A 43 11.63 -16.34 -4.56
CA GLY A 43 11.83 -17.11 -5.78
C GLY A 43 10.76 -16.81 -6.82
N LYS A 44 11.17 -16.63 -8.07
CA LYS A 44 10.29 -16.27 -9.21
C LYS A 44 9.16 -17.26 -9.48
N ALA A 45 9.34 -18.53 -9.10
CA ALA A 45 8.32 -19.55 -9.27
C ALA A 45 7.23 -19.48 -8.17
N ASN A 46 7.49 -18.83 -7.05
CA ASN A 46 6.64 -18.84 -5.87
C ASN A 46 5.87 -17.53 -5.65
N PHE A 47 6.32 -16.43 -6.25
CA PHE A 47 5.70 -15.12 -6.09
C PHE A 47 5.61 -14.38 -7.42
N SER A 48 4.43 -13.85 -7.71
CA SER A 48 4.16 -12.95 -8.84
C SER A 48 3.34 -11.76 -8.39
N TYR A 49 3.49 -10.65 -9.11
CA TYR A 49 2.72 -9.44 -8.84
C TYR A 49 2.37 -8.69 -10.12
N GLU A 50 1.36 -7.85 -10.03
CA GLU A 50 0.91 -6.93 -11.06
C GLU A 50 0.68 -5.55 -10.44
N ILE A 51 1.19 -4.49 -11.08
CA ILE A 51 0.88 -3.09 -10.76
C ILE A 51 0.17 -2.52 -11.97
N ASP A 52 -1.08 -2.15 -11.79
CA ASP A 52 -1.99 -1.65 -12.83
C ASP A 52 -2.44 -0.24 -12.47
N CYS A 53 -1.97 0.76 -13.21
CA CYS A 53 -2.39 2.15 -13.05
C CYS A 53 -3.23 2.55 -14.25
N GLU A 54 -4.45 3.03 -14.00
CA GLU A 54 -5.32 3.57 -15.03
C GLU A 54 -4.62 4.72 -15.76
N GLN A 55 -4.79 4.79 -17.07
CA GLN A 55 -4.23 5.87 -17.87
C GLN A 55 -4.73 7.25 -17.39
N GLY A 56 -3.80 8.16 -17.17
CA GLY A 56 -4.09 9.53 -16.76
C GLY A 56 -4.04 9.78 -15.24
N VAL A 57 -3.78 8.74 -14.42
CA VAL A 57 -3.57 8.93 -12.97
C VAL A 57 -2.08 9.08 -12.58
N GLU A 58 -1.16 8.91 -13.49
CA GLU A 58 0.29 8.81 -13.24
C GLU A 58 0.84 10.05 -12.53
N LYS A 59 0.32 11.22 -12.89
CA LYS A 59 0.76 12.52 -12.34
C LYS A 59 -0.03 12.98 -11.11
N GLU A 60 -1.07 12.22 -10.73
CA GLU A 60 -1.83 12.52 -9.52
C GLU A 60 -0.93 12.39 -8.28
N ARG A 61 -1.15 13.28 -7.33
CA ARG A 61 -0.35 13.32 -6.09
C ARG A 61 -1.02 12.51 -5.00
N ILE A 62 -0.26 11.60 -4.42
CA ILE A 62 -0.67 10.79 -3.27
C ILE A 62 0.36 10.88 -2.14
N LEU A 63 -0.01 10.44 -0.95
CA LEU A 63 0.93 10.35 0.16
C LEU A 63 2.14 9.50 -0.24
N ARG A 64 3.32 10.03 -0.01
CA ARG A 64 4.57 9.27 -0.15
C ARG A 64 4.56 8.05 0.78
N MET A 65 5.09 6.93 0.32
CA MET A 65 5.12 5.67 1.06
C MET A 65 3.71 5.23 1.48
N LEU A 66 2.74 5.31 0.54
CA LEU A 66 1.38 4.81 0.76
C LEU A 66 1.21 3.39 0.23
N LEU A 67 1.71 3.12 -0.98
CA LEU A 67 1.52 1.82 -1.63
C LEU A 67 2.34 0.71 -0.98
N GLN A 68 3.58 0.99 -0.59
CA GLN A 68 4.48 -0.02 -0.04
C GLN A 68 3.95 -0.64 1.26
N PRO A 69 3.50 0.10 2.30
CA PRO A 69 2.99 -0.52 3.53
C PRO A 69 1.74 -1.37 3.30
N LEU A 70 0.92 -1.05 2.28
CA LEU A 70 -0.21 -1.88 1.89
C LEU A 70 0.28 -3.23 1.33
N ALA A 71 1.29 -3.22 0.46
CA ALA A 71 1.91 -4.43 -0.06
C ALA A 71 2.67 -5.23 1.04
N GLU A 72 3.31 -4.55 1.99
CA GLU A 72 3.99 -5.20 3.13
C GLU A 72 3.03 -6.03 3.99
N ASN A 73 1.77 -5.59 4.13
CA ASN A 73 0.76 -6.37 4.85
C ASN A 73 0.49 -7.73 4.19
N CYS A 74 0.53 -7.82 2.86
CA CYS A 74 0.37 -9.09 2.16
C CYS A 74 1.49 -10.08 2.52
N PHE A 75 2.76 -9.61 2.60
CA PHE A 75 3.87 -10.47 3.01
C PHE A 75 3.85 -10.82 4.50
N ALA A 76 3.48 -9.86 5.34
CA ALA A 76 3.48 -10.06 6.79
C ALA A 76 2.34 -10.97 7.27
N HIS A 77 1.22 -10.98 6.57
CA HIS A 77 -0.01 -11.68 6.97
C HIS A 77 -0.50 -12.67 5.92
N GLY A 78 -0.70 -12.25 4.67
CA GLY A 78 -1.24 -13.08 3.61
C GLY A 78 -0.32 -14.25 3.24
N PHE A 79 0.98 -13.99 3.10
CA PHE A 79 1.95 -14.98 2.64
C PHE A 79 2.80 -15.60 3.76
N LYS A 80 2.50 -15.30 5.03
CA LYS A 80 3.29 -15.79 6.15
C LYS A 80 3.39 -17.31 6.19
N GLU A 81 2.29 -18.00 5.90
CA GLU A 81 2.19 -19.46 5.91
C GLU A 81 2.08 -20.05 4.48
N LYS A 82 2.03 -19.20 3.47
CA LYS A 82 1.97 -19.58 2.07
C LYS A 82 3.33 -19.39 1.42
N HIS A 83 3.91 -20.49 0.94
CA HIS A 83 5.29 -20.48 0.41
C HIS A 83 5.37 -20.66 -1.11
N SER A 84 4.25 -20.88 -1.79
CA SER A 84 4.17 -21.05 -3.24
C SER A 84 2.89 -20.46 -3.81
N ASP A 85 2.89 -20.16 -5.11
CA ASP A 85 1.74 -19.55 -5.82
C ASP A 85 1.22 -18.29 -5.10
N CYS A 86 2.10 -17.46 -4.54
CA CYS A 86 1.74 -16.19 -3.96
C CYS A 86 1.54 -15.18 -5.08
N ARG A 87 0.36 -14.54 -5.11
CA ARG A 87 0.00 -13.55 -6.11
C ARG A 87 -0.49 -12.28 -5.45
N MET A 88 0.00 -11.13 -5.93
CA MET A 88 -0.41 -9.81 -5.47
C MET A 88 -0.80 -8.94 -6.67
N LYS A 89 -1.91 -8.24 -6.55
CA LYS A 89 -2.31 -7.22 -7.53
C LYS A 89 -2.51 -5.89 -6.83
N ILE A 90 -1.92 -4.86 -7.39
CA ILE A 90 -2.10 -3.48 -6.97
C ILE A 90 -2.73 -2.72 -8.13
N SER A 91 -3.84 -2.04 -7.92
CA SER A 91 -4.43 -1.18 -8.92
C SER A 91 -4.66 0.23 -8.37
N VAL A 92 -4.42 1.23 -9.22
CA VAL A 92 -4.71 2.64 -8.94
C VAL A 92 -5.57 3.17 -10.06
N SER A 93 -6.77 3.64 -9.73
CA SER A 93 -7.73 4.12 -10.72
C SER A 93 -8.42 5.41 -10.28
N ARG A 94 -9.08 6.10 -11.21
CA ARG A 94 -9.88 7.27 -10.94
C ARG A 94 -11.18 6.88 -10.23
N LEU A 95 -11.53 7.60 -9.16
CA LEU A 95 -12.81 7.49 -8.47
C LEU A 95 -13.44 8.88 -8.33
N GLY A 96 -14.31 9.23 -9.26
CA GLY A 96 -14.87 10.59 -9.34
C GLY A 96 -13.77 11.63 -9.56
N LYS A 97 -13.59 12.54 -8.59
CA LYS A 97 -12.49 13.53 -8.60
C LYS A 97 -11.25 13.07 -7.83
N GLY A 98 -11.31 11.92 -7.19
CA GLY A 98 -10.23 11.35 -6.39
C GLY A 98 -9.64 10.09 -7.02
N LEU A 99 -9.03 9.26 -6.19
CA LEU A 99 -8.38 8.02 -6.58
C LEU A 99 -8.89 6.85 -5.75
N GLN A 100 -8.89 5.67 -6.33
CA GLN A 100 -9.04 4.40 -5.62
C GLN A 100 -7.78 3.58 -5.79
N ILE A 101 -7.28 3.06 -4.69
CA ILE A 101 -6.15 2.14 -4.62
C ILE A 101 -6.70 0.82 -4.10
N VAL A 102 -6.45 -0.27 -4.80
CA VAL A 102 -6.83 -1.62 -4.38
C VAL A 102 -5.58 -2.49 -4.34
N VAL A 103 -5.33 -3.12 -3.21
CA VAL A 103 -4.26 -4.11 -3.04
C VAL A 103 -4.91 -5.43 -2.68
N THR A 104 -4.72 -6.44 -3.52
CA THR A 104 -5.29 -7.79 -3.35
C THR A 104 -4.18 -8.81 -3.32
N ASP A 105 -4.26 -9.75 -2.41
CA ASP A 105 -3.41 -10.94 -2.37
C ASP A 105 -4.26 -12.21 -2.35
N ASN A 106 -3.67 -13.33 -2.76
CA ASN A 106 -4.25 -14.66 -2.65
C ASN A 106 -3.67 -15.43 -1.44
N GLY A 107 -3.39 -14.73 -0.37
CA GLY A 107 -2.85 -15.30 0.87
C GLY A 107 -3.85 -16.16 1.64
N VAL A 108 -3.52 -16.45 2.88
CA VAL A 108 -4.35 -17.28 3.77
C VAL A 108 -5.56 -16.54 4.34
N GLY A 109 -5.72 -15.26 4.03
CA GLY A 109 -6.74 -14.41 4.59
C GLY A 109 -6.53 -14.09 6.08
N CYS A 110 -7.55 -13.57 6.73
CA CYS A 110 -7.56 -13.29 8.16
C CYS A 110 -8.95 -13.45 8.76
N GLU A 111 -9.00 -13.54 10.08
CA GLU A 111 -10.25 -13.67 10.81
C GLU A 111 -11.19 -12.47 10.61
N GLN A 112 -12.51 -12.75 10.55
CA GLN A 112 -13.53 -11.71 10.38
C GLN A 112 -13.46 -10.62 11.46
N SER A 113 -13.09 -10.99 12.68
CA SER A 113 -12.88 -10.06 13.78
C SER A 113 -11.82 -8.98 13.48
N VAL A 114 -10.79 -9.32 12.70
CA VAL A 114 -9.74 -8.40 12.25
C VAL A 114 -10.28 -7.49 11.16
N VAL A 115 -11.02 -8.05 10.19
CA VAL A 115 -11.71 -7.29 9.13
C VAL A 115 -12.65 -6.26 9.74
N ASP A 116 -13.50 -6.69 10.68
CA ASP A 116 -14.47 -5.83 11.36
C ASP A 116 -13.78 -4.71 12.16
N ALA A 117 -12.71 -5.03 12.86
CA ALA A 117 -11.94 -4.05 13.62
C ALA A 117 -11.28 -2.99 12.71
N ILE A 118 -10.82 -3.41 11.52
CA ILE A 118 -10.29 -2.48 10.52
C ILE A 118 -11.43 -1.62 9.95
N ASN A 119 -12.53 -2.21 9.52
CA ASN A 119 -13.63 -1.49 8.87
C ASN A 119 -14.35 -0.53 9.83
N ASN A 120 -14.56 -0.95 11.08
CA ASN A 120 -15.24 -0.15 12.11
C ASN A 120 -14.33 0.85 12.85
N GLN A 121 -13.07 0.98 12.43
CA GLN A 121 -12.08 1.88 13.04
C GLN A 121 -11.84 1.62 14.55
N SER A 122 -12.19 0.44 15.05
CA SER A 122 -12.12 0.04 16.45
C SER A 122 -10.76 -0.59 16.82
N LEU A 123 -9.70 -0.28 16.06
CA LEU A 123 -8.36 -0.81 16.29
C LEU A 123 -7.78 -0.32 17.61
N SER A 124 -7.73 -1.19 18.60
CA SER A 124 -6.91 -0.97 19.81
C SER A 124 -5.41 -1.07 19.47
N PRO A 125 -4.54 -0.28 20.14
CA PRO A 125 -3.10 -0.20 19.80
C PRO A 125 -2.29 -1.50 19.96
N SER A 126 -2.86 -2.55 20.51
CA SER A 126 -2.13 -3.73 20.98
C SER A 126 -2.25 -4.97 20.08
N GLY A 127 -1.71 -4.91 18.83
CA GLY A 127 -1.61 -6.10 17.98
C GLY A 127 -0.70 -5.87 16.78
N ALA A 128 0.27 -6.77 16.53
CA ALA A 128 1.32 -6.60 15.53
C ALA A 128 0.81 -6.37 14.08
N GLY A 129 -0.30 -7.00 13.67
CA GLY A 129 -0.91 -6.78 12.35
C GLY A 129 -1.72 -5.48 12.23
N LYS A 130 -2.03 -4.86 13.35
CA LYS A 130 -2.82 -3.62 13.45
C LYS A 130 -1.97 -2.36 13.28
N ILE A 131 -0.65 -2.47 13.44
CA ILE A 131 0.27 -1.32 13.40
C ILE A 131 0.40 -0.76 11.98
N GLY A 132 0.49 -1.61 10.96
CA GLY A 132 0.65 -1.17 9.56
C GLY A 132 -0.56 -0.39 9.04
N ILE A 133 -1.74 -1.00 9.03
CA ILE A 133 -3.00 -0.38 8.56
C ILE A 133 -3.38 0.83 9.45
N GLY A 134 -3.19 0.72 10.77
CA GLY A 134 -3.45 1.81 11.71
C GLY A 134 -2.60 3.05 11.44
N ASN A 135 -1.32 2.87 11.09
CA ASN A 135 -0.42 3.98 10.73
C ASN A 135 -0.81 4.60 9.38
N ILE A 136 -1.18 3.78 8.39
CA ILE A 136 -1.70 4.27 7.11
C ILE A 136 -2.93 5.14 7.36
N ARG A 137 -3.88 4.66 8.15
CA ARG A 137 -5.12 5.38 8.47
C ARG A 137 -4.85 6.73 9.13
N LYS A 138 -3.98 6.78 10.14
CA LYS A 138 -3.60 8.04 10.80
C LYS A 138 -3.02 9.04 9.82
N ARG A 139 -2.17 8.60 8.91
CA ARG A 139 -1.60 9.46 7.87
C ARG A 139 -2.67 9.92 6.88
N LEU A 140 -3.53 9.03 6.41
CA LEU A 140 -4.63 9.38 5.50
C LEU A 140 -5.55 10.44 6.14
N GLN A 141 -5.89 10.28 7.42
CA GLN A 141 -6.75 11.22 8.16
C GLN A 141 -6.16 12.64 8.22
N LEU A 142 -4.83 12.77 8.27
CA LEU A 142 -4.16 14.08 8.28
C LEU A 142 -4.19 14.79 6.93
N TYR A 143 -4.18 14.03 5.82
CA TYR A 143 -4.01 14.60 4.48
C TYR A 143 -5.28 14.57 3.62
N TYR A 144 -6.22 13.68 3.92
CA TYR A 144 -7.44 13.47 3.14
C TYR A 144 -8.65 13.51 4.06
N PRO A 145 -9.36 14.65 4.14
CA PRO A 145 -10.61 14.73 4.93
C PRO A 145 -11.66 13.70 4.49
N ASP A 146 -11.71 13.44 3.19
CA ASP A 146 -12.65 12.51 2.57
C ASP A 146 -11.91 11.25 2.08
N TYR A 147 -11.42 10.43 3.00
CA TYR A 147 -10.87 9.13 2.67
C TYR A 147 -11.72 8.00 3.21
N SER A 148 -11.64 6.86 2.57
CA SER A 148 -12.08 5.59 3.15
C SER A 148 -10.99 4.53 3.04
N LEU A 149 -10.93 3.65 4.02
CA LEU A 149 -10.07 2.46 4.00
C LEU A 149 -10.93 1.30 4.49
N THR A 150 -11.15 0.34 3.60
CA THR A 150 -11.91 -0.87 3.87
C THR A 150 -11.10 -2.11 3.52
N MET A 151 -11.44 -3.22 4.17
CA MET A 151 -10.79 -4.51 3.97
C MET A 151 -11.84 -5.59 3.83
N THR A 152 -11.61 -6.52 2.92
CA THR A 152 -12.33 -7.79 2.83
C THR A 152 -11.32 -8.93 2.85
N SER A 153 -11.67 -10.06 3.45
CA SER A 153 -10.80 -11.22 3.53
C SER A 153 -11.62 -12.49 3.65
N ASP A 154 -11.13 -13.54 2.99
CA ASP A 154 -11.66 -14.89 3.06
C ASP A 154 -10.51 -15.91 2.94
N GLU A 155 -10.84 -17.19 2.79
CA GLU A 155 -9.87 -18.29 2.60
C GLU A 155 -9.06 -18.18 1.29
N ASN A 156 -9.46 -17.32 0.35
CA ASN A 156 -8.82 -17.13 -0.95
C ASN A 156 -7.88 -15.90 -0.96
N GLY A 157 -7.85 -15.12 0.13
CA GLY A 157 -6.95 -13.97 0.27
C GLY A 157 -7.59 -12.74 0.90
N THR A 158 -6.92 -11.62 0.71
CA THR A 158 -7.31 -10.33 1.28
C THR A 158 -7.30 -9.24 0.22
N SER A 159 -8.26 -8.32 0.32
CA SER A 159 -8.32 -7.09 -0.47
C SER A 159 -8.43 -5.88 0.44
N VAL A 160 -7.54 -4.92 0.28
CA VAL A 160 -7.58 -3.62 0.96
C VAL A 160 -7.87 -2.55 -0.07
N ILE A 161 -8.90 -1.74 0.18
CA ILE A 161 -9.36 -0.67 -0.70
C ILE A 161 -9.18 0.66 0.03
N VAL A 162 -8.43 1.57 -0.59
CA VAL A 162 -8.25 2.95 -0.11
C VAL A 162 -8.85 3.87 -1.15
N SER A 163 -9.85 4.67 -0.77
CA SER A 163 -10.40 5.73 -1.61
C SER A 163 -9.97 7.08 -1.06
N LEU A 164 -9.41 7.91 -1.93
CA LEU A 164 -8.90 9.23 -1.61
C LEU A 164 -9.79 10.27 -2.28
N GLY A 165 -10.35 11.18 -1.50
CA GLY A 165 -11.08 12.35 -2.03
C GLY A 165 -10.11 13.42 -2.55
N THR A 166 -10.67 14.52 -3.06
CA THR A 166 -9.91 15.68 -3.57
C THR A 166 -9.39 16.53 -2.40
N GLY A 167 -8.30 16.16 -1.75
CA GLY A 167 -7.90 16.89 -0.54
C GLY A 167 -6.41 17.19 -0.34
N GLY A 168 -5.53 16.48 -1.02
CA GLY A 168 -4.10 16.43 -0.68
C GLY A 168 -3.32 17.74 -0.63
N GLU A 169 -3.75 18.83 -1.24
CA GLU A 169 -2.96 20.06 -1.33
C GLU A 169 -3.37 21.15 -0.32
N LYS A 170 -4.59 21.16 0.19
CA LYS A 170 -5.07 22.29 1.03
C LYS A 170 -4.69 22.20 2.50
N THR A 171 -4.38 21.03 3.02
CA THR A 171 -4.13 20.82 4.46
C THR A 171 -2.68 21.08 4.86
N ILE A 172 -1.74 21.08 3.91
CA ILE A 172 -0.30 21.24 4.19
C ILE A 172 0.09 22.71 4.48
N CYS A 173 -0.77 23.66 4.10
CA CYS A 173 -0.41 25.10 4.19
C CYS A 173 -0.70 25.74 5.56
N THR A 174 -1.22 25.03 6.55
CA THR A 174 -1.67 25.62 7.83
C THR A 174 -1.06 25.02 9.09
N MET A 175 0.02 24.25 9.00
CA MET A 175 0.77 23.91 10.22
C MET A 175 1.75 25.03 10.56
N PRO A 176 1.62 25.71 11.72
CA PRO A 176 2.62 26.68 12.17
C PRO A 176 3.91 25.93 12.53
N SER A 177 5.02 26.51 12.09
CA SER A 177 6.40 26.15 12.43
C SER A 177 6.67 26.12 13.92
#